data_6899af9bf236627e5807e2386d9a54f9
#
_entry.id   6899af9bf236627e5807e2386d9a54f9
#
_cell.length_a   1.000
_cell.length_b   1.000
_cell.length_c   1.000
_cell.angle_alpha   90.00
_cell.angle_beta   90.00
_cell.angle_gamma   90.00
#
_symmetry.space_group_name_H-M   'P 1'
#
loop_
_entity.id
_entity.type
_entity.pdbx_description
1 polymer ?
#
loop_
_entity_poly.entity_id
_entity_poly.type
_entity_poly.pdbx_seq_one_letter_code
_entity_poly.pdbx_strand_id
1 'polypeptide(L)'
;MGFYMFNKEEYDTIVSECKKSSKLSSALSDLRKDSLEELSVVSHEIKNYAAYLKTSYQFISHKNSELKDNKFWNNMGTTIDELVGYMNRTSLYRYSFKDSEMIECNVKELLERIKTYIGKKYSNEAHSEKLPLNTELINADEKTSFYISSHLLTLGINELIDNAYEACSNKPICLQIQCDNQLMHLSIINASDSEPDKSFLKDMIDAADKSGTPDIYSYDLSRLCTPFFTTKKSHSGLGLSSVYQMCILGGASLSMTYNSASHITTTCITLERS
;
A
#
# COMPACT_ATOMS: atom_id res chain seq x y z
N MET A 1 15.05 2.96 11.87
CA MET A 1 14.83 3.49 13.22
C MET A 1 13.40 3.99 13.26
N GLY A 2 12.47 3.18 13.76
CA GLY A 2 11.05 3.57 13.84
C GLY A 2 10.87 4.55 15.01
N PHE A 3 10.23 5.67 14.73
CA PHE A 3 9.79 6.59 15.78
C PHE A 3 8.57 5.98 16.50
N TYR A 4 8.80 5.08 17.42
CA TYR A 4 7.77 4.74 18.38
C TYR A 4 7.78 5.82 19.47
N MET A 5 6.73 6.63 19.55
CA MET A 5 6.52 7.50 20.70
C MET A 5 6.21 6.70 21.98
N PHE A 6 5.70 5.47 21.81
CA PHE A 6 5.38 4.55 22.90
C PHE A 6 6.02 3.18 22.62
N ASN A 7 6.49 2.50 23.66
CA ASN A 7 6.86 1.10 23.56
C ASN A 7 5.59 0.23 23.50
N LYS A 8 5.73 -1.06 23.17
CA LYS A 8 4.59 -1.97 23.00
C LYS A 8 3.72 -2.05 24.25
N GLU A 9 4.33 -2.10 25.44
CA GLU A 9 3.62 -2.20 26.72
C GLU A 9 2.80 -0.92 27.02
N GLU A 10 3.37 0.24 26.77
CA GLU A 10 2.68 1.53 26.86
C GLU A 10 1.51 1.61 25.88
N TYR A 11 1.71 1.17 24.63
CA TYR A 11 0.65 1.12 23.62
C TYR A 11 -0.49 0.19 24.02
N ASP A 12 -0.18 -1.04 24.45
CA ASP A 12 -1.17 -2.02 24.89
C ASP A 12 -1.94 -1.51 26.13
N THR A 13 -1.26 -0.79 27.01
CA THR A 13 -1.89 -0.13 28.17
C THR A 13 -2.88 0.95 27.73
N ILE A 14 -2.50 1.84 26.80
CA ILE A 14 -3.39 2.89 26.28
C ILE A 14 -4.61 2.26 25.60
N VAL A 15 -4.42 1.25 24.75
CA VAL A 15 -5.52 0.53 24.09
C VAL A 15 -6.47 -0.10 25.11
N SER A 16 -5.92 -0.72 26.17
CA SER A 16 -6.71 -1.32 27.26
C SER A 16 -7.56 -0.27 28.01
N GLU A 17 -6.97 0.88 28.33
CA GLU A 17 -7.68 1.97 29.02
C GLU A 17 -8.74 2.63 28.11
N CYS A 18 -8.47 2.77 26.81
CA CYS A 18 -9.47 3.26 25.85
C CYS A 18 -10.70 2.34 25.77
N LYS A 19 -10.50 1.01 25.85
CA LYS A 19 -11.64 0.05 25.88
C LYS A 19 -12.51 0.21 27.14
N LYS A 20 -11.95 0.71 28.25
CA LYS A 20 -12.68 0.92 29.52
C LYS A 20 -13.36 2.28 29.61
N SER A 21 -12.93 3.28 28.84
CA SER A 21 -13.40 4.65 28.91
C SER A 21 -13.73 5.23 27.55
N SER A 22 -15.03 5.34 27.24
CA SER A 22 -15.51 5.99 26.02
C SER A 22 -15.07 7.45 25.90
N LYS A 23 -14.95 8.17 27.04
CA LYS A 23 -14.46 9.56 27.06
C LYS A 23 -12.99 9.65 26.68
N LEU A 24 -12.15 8.73 27.15
CA LEU A 24 -10.74 8.69 26.78
C LEU A 24 -10.57 8.32 25.30
N SER A 25 -11.33 7.35 24.83
CA SER A 25 -11.35 6.96 23.44
C SER A 25 -11.75 8.11 22.51
N SER A 26 -12.81 8.86 22.86
CA SER A 26 -13.25 10.05 22.11
C SER A 26 -12.17 11.14 22.12
N ALA A 27 -11.62 11.47 23.28
CA ALA A 27 -10.60 12.52 23.39
C ALA A 27 -9.33 12.19 22.59
N LEU A 28 -8.89 10.93 22.56
CA LEU A 28 -7.75 10.51 21.74
C LEU A 28 -8.08 10.54 20.26
N SER A 29 -9.31 10.19 19.87
CA SER A 29 -9.78 10.31 18.50
C SER A 29 -9.79 11.77 18.03
N ASP A 30 -10.28 12.69 18.85
CA ASP A 30 -10.32 14.12 18.54
C ASP A 30 -8.90 14.70 18.44
N LEU A 31 -8.02 14.38 19.41
CA LEU A 31 -6.60 14.80 19.38
C LEU A 31 -5.89 14.30 18.12
N ARG A 32 -6.15 13.05 17.73
CA ARG A 32 -5.60 12.48 16.49
C ARG A 32 -6.12 13.23 15.28
N LYS A 33 -7.42 13.54 15.23
CA LYS A 33 -8.02 14.27 14.11
C LYS A 33 -7.41 15.65 13.96
N ASP A 34 -7.29 16.41 15.07
CA ASP A 34 -6.67 17.73 15.07
C ASP A 34 -5.22 17.68 14.59
N SER A 35 -4.43 16.73 15.10
CA SER A 35 -3.03 16.54 14.66
C SER A 35 -2.92 16.20 13.16
N LEU A 36 -3.84 15.40 12.63
CA LEU A 36 -3.87 15.07 11.21
C LEU A 36 -4.30 16.28 10.35
N GLU A 37 -5.18 17.14 10.85
CA GLU A 37 -5.56 18.38 10.18
C GLU A 37 -4.41 19.38 10.13
N GLU A 38 -3.69 19.60 11.24
CA GLU A 38 -2.49 20.46 11.28
C GLU A 38 -1.41 19.95 10.32
N LEU A 39 -1.10 18.66 10.37
CA LEU A 39 -0.17 18.04 9.42
C LEU A 39 -0.65 18.17 7.96
N SER A 40 -1.98 18.28 7.74
CA SER A 40 -2.54 18.48 6.41
C SER A 40 -2.15 19.82 5.82
N VAL A 41 -2.23 20.89 6.60
CA VAL A 41 -1.87 22.24 6.16
C VAL A 41 -0.37 22.30 5.79
N VAL A 42 0.49 21.88 6.72
CA VAL A 42 1.94 21.87 6.48
C VAL A 42 2.34 21.05 5.26
N SER A 43 1.76 19.84 5.13
CA SER A 43 2.07 18.99 3.98
C SER A 43 1.56 19.57 2.66
N HIS A 44 0.44 20.30 2.67
CA HIS A 44 -0.06 20.96 1.46
C HIS A 44 0.90 22.06 1.00
N GLU A 45 1.42 22.85 1.92
CA GLU A 45 2.42 23.90 1.61
C GLU A 45 3.72 23.29 1.07
N ILE A 46 4.26 22.27 1.74
CA ILE A 46 5.49 21.59 1.27
C ILE A 46 5.25 20.97 -0.13
N LYS A 47 4.07 20.40 -0.38
CA LYS A 47 3.71 19.86 -1.70
C LYS A 47 3.70 20.94 -2.78
N ASN A 48 3.18 22.12 -2.46
CA ASN A 48 3.21 23.26 -3.39
C ASN A 48 4.64 23.71 -3.72
N TYR A 49 5.51 23.80 -2.70
CA TYR A 49 6.94 24.12 -2.94
C TYR A 49 7.64 23.04 -3.76
N ALA A 50 7.39 21.76 -3.49
CA ALA A 50 7.95 20.66 -4.26
C ALA A 50 7.49 20.68 -5.74
N ALA A 51 6.21 20.98 -5.98
CA ALA A 51 5.67 21.14 -7.33
C ALA A 51 6.29 22.34 -8.05
N TYR A 52 6.48 23.45 -7.36
CA TYR A 52 7.17 24.62 -7.91
C TYR A 52 8.63 24.33 -8.27
N LEU A 53 9.37 23.65 -7.38
CA LEU A 53 10.75 23.20 -7.66
C LEU A 53 10.81 22.29 -8.88
N LYS A 54 9.89 21.32 -8.99
CA LYS A 54 9.80 20.42 -10.14
C LYS A 54 9.55 21.18 -11.44
N THR A 55 8.61 22.11 -11.44
CA THR A 55 8.28 22.92 -12.62
C THR A 55 9.46 23.79 -13.02
N SER A 56 10.13 24.42 -12.06
CA SER A 56 11.33 25.26 -12.31
C SER A 56 12.48 24.42 -12.89
N TYR A 57 12.73 23.25 -12.31
CA TYR A 57 13.73 22.30 -12.82
C TYR A 57 13.45 21.90 -14.26
N GLN A 58 12.19 21.52 -14.57
CA GLN A 58 11.78 21.13 -15.92
C GLN A 58 11.93 22.27 -16.92
N PHE A 59 11.55 23.51 -16.54
CA PHE A 59 11.69 24.69 -17.38
C PHE A 59 13.15 25.02 -17.68
N ILE A 60 14.03 24.98 -16.70
CA ILE A 60 15.47 25.23 -16.86
C ILE A 60 16.09 24.14 -17.74
N SER A 61 15.76 22.85 -17.49
CA SER A 61 16.23 21.72 -18.29
C SER A 61 15.81 21.82 -19.77
N HIS A 62 14.61 22.30 -20.01
CA HIS A 62 14.09 22.47 -21.39
C HIS A 62 14.83 23.61 -22.12
N LYS A 63 15.21 24.68 -21.41
CA LYS A 63 15.89 25.84 -22.00
C LYS A 63 17.40 25.66 -22.17
N ASN A 64 18.01 24.77 -21.40
CA ASN A 64 19.47 24.62 -21.35
C ASN A 64 19.82 23.14 -21.61
N SER A 65 19.89 22.77 -22.88
CA SER A 65 20.14 21.37 -23.30
C SER A 65 21.49 20.82 -22.83
N GLU A 66 22.47 21.68 -22.58
CA GLU A 66 23.79 21.35 -22.05
C GLU A 66 23.75 20.79 -20.63
N LEU A 67 22.67 21.03 -19.87
CA LEU A 67 22.52 20.49 -18.54
C LEU A 67 22.19 18.99 -18.53
N LYS A 68 21.77 18.41 -19.66
CA LYS A 68 21.39 16.99 -19.75
C LYS A 68 22.54 16.06 -19.36
N ASP A 69 23.78 16.44 -19.65
CA ASP A 69 24.97 15.66 -19.35
C ASP A 69 25.59 15.99 -18.00
N ASN A 70 25.01 16.96 -17.27
CA ASN A 70 25.50 17.36 -15.96
C ASN A 70 24.98 16.44 -14.87
N LYS A 71 25.90 15.67 -14.27
CA LYS A 71 25.57 14.69 -13.22
C LYS A 71 24.86 15.33 -12.00
N PHE A 72 25.27 16.52 -11.57
CA PHE A 72 24.65 17.19 -10.43
C PHE A 72 23.23 17.66 -10.75
N TRP A 73 23.03 18.13 -12.01
CA TRP A 73 21.69 18.49 -12.48
C TRP A 73 20.74 17.29 -12.50
N ASN A 74 21.21 16.17 -13.04
CA ASN A 74 20.41 14.94 -13.07
C ASN A 74 20.10 14.41 -11.66
N ASN A 75 21.08 14.44 -10.74
CA ASN A 75 20.86 14.08 -9.34
C ASN A 75 19.83 14.99 -8.67
N MET A 76 19.85 16.29 -8.95
CA MET A 76 18.84 17.23 -8.43
C MET A 76 17.45 16.90 -8.94
N GLY A 77 17.31 16.55 -10.23
CA GLY A 77 16.04 16.09 -10.81
C GLY A 77 15.50 14.85 -10.10
N THR A 78 16.34 13.84 -9.89
CA THR A 78 16.01 12.64 -9.16
C THR A 78 15.55 12.95 -7.72
N THR A 79 16.29 13.81 -7.02
CA THR A 79 15.94 14.20 -5.64
C THR A 79 14.60 14.95 -5.58
N ILE A 80 14.30 15.81 -6.55
CA ILE A 80 12.99 16.48 -6.65
C ILE A 80 11.86 15.46 -6.88
N ASP A 81 12.06 14.49 -7.77
CA ASP A 81 11.07 13.45 -8.04
C ASP A 81 10.84 12.56 -6.81
N GLU A 82 11.88 12.19 -6.09
CA GLU A 82 11.80 11.47 -4.81
C GLU A 82 11.03 12.27 -3.75
N LEU A 83 11.29 13.57 -3.63
CA LEU A 83 10.57 14.47 -2.71
C LEU A 83 9.07 14.52 -3.04
N VAL A 84 8.72 14.72 -4.32
CA VAL A 84 7.32 14.73 -4.78
C VAL A 84 6.66 13.38 -4.50
N GLY A 85 7.35 12.28 -4.76
CA GLY A 85 6.88 10.93 -4.45
C GLY A 85 6.63 10.72 -2.96
N TYR A 86 7.55 11.18 -2.10
CA TYR A 86 7.39 11.12 -0.65
C TYR A 86 6.16 11.91 -0.18
N MET A 87 5.97 13.14 -0.68
CA MET A 87 4.83 13.99 -0.33
C MET A 87 3.50 13.39 -0.76
N ASN A 88 3.45 12.72 -1.92
CA ASN A 88 2.24 12.03 -2.37
C ASN A 88 1.91 10.85 -1.46
N ARG A 89 2.89 10.04 -1.07
CA ARG A 89 2.71 8.90 -0.15
C ARG A 89 2.29 9.35 1.26
N THR A 90 2.88 10.44 1.76
CA THR A 90 2.46 11.04 3.04
C THR A 90 1.00 11.53 2.98
N SER A 91 0.60 12.11 1.85
CA SER A 91 -0.80 12.53 1.63
C SER A 91 -1.75 11.33 1.59
N LEU A 92 -1.37 10.24 0.91
CA LEU A 92 -2.12 8.98 0.88
C LEU A 92 -2.28 8.39 2.28
N TYR A 93 -1.18 8.33 3.04
CA TYR A 93 -1.21 7.83 4.42
C TYR A 93 -2.17 8.63 5.31
N ARG A 94 -2.15 9.96 5.26
CA ARG A 94 -3.12 10.80 5.97
C ARG A 94 -4.55 10.57 5.50
N TYR A 95 -4.74 10.42 4.19
CA TYR A 95 -6.04 10.17 3.61
C TYR A 95 -6.61 8.82 4.03
N SER A 96 -5.77 7.82 4.29
CA SER A 96 -6.19 6.49 4.76
C SER A 96 -6.88 6.49 6.13
N PHE A 97 -6.77 7.57 6.90
CA PHE A 97 -7.46 7.74 8.18
C PHE A 97 -8.82 8.42 8.09
N LYS A 98 -9.23 8.86 6.90
CA LYS A 98 -10.54 9.46 6.70
C LYS A 98 -11.59 8.38 6.51
N ASP A 99 -12.78 8.66 7.05
CA ASP A 99 -13.94 7.84 6.78
C ASP A 99 -14.19 7.77 5.27
N SER A 100 -14.61 6.62 4.82
CA SER A 100 -14.82 6.31 3.42
C SER A 100 -16.19 5.69 3.24
N GLU A 101 -16.89 6.13 2.20
CA GLU A 101 -18.17 5.56 1.84
C GLU A 101 -18.01 4.10 1.44
N MET A 102 -18.89 3.25 1.97
CA MET A 102 -19.02 1.86 1.52
C MET A 102 -19.87 1.81 0.27
N ILE A 103 -19.34 1.22 -0.77
CA ILE A 103 -19.99 1.10 -2.06
C ILE A 103 -20.14 -0.37 -2.44
N GLU A 104 -21.22 -0.69 -3.13
CA GLU A 104 -21.36 -1.98 -3.79
C GLU A 104 -20.58 -1.94 -5.11
N CYS A 105 -19.76 -2.94 -5.35
CA CYS A 105 -18.96 -3.09 -6.55
C CYS A 105 -19.08 -4.53 -7.03
N ASN A 106 -19.05 -4.76 -8.34
CA ASN A 106 -18.96 -6.10 -8.90
C ASN A 106 -17.57 -6.41 -9.44
N VAL A 107 -17.30 -7.71 -9.62
CA VAL A 107 -16.00 -8.20 -10.10
C VAL A 107 -15.62 -7.58 -11.44
N LYS A 108 -16.56 -7.40 -12.36
CA LYS A 108 -16.28 -6.78 -13.66
C LYS A 108 -15.78 -5.35 -13.53
N GLU A 109 -16.46 -4.53 -12.73
CA GLU A 109 -16.05 -3.13 -12.47
C GLU A 109 -14.67 -3.06 -11.82
N LEU A 110 -14.41 -3.93 -10.85
CA LEU A 110 -13.10 -4.04 -10.21
C LEU A 110 -12.01 -4.32 -11.24
N LEU A 111 -12.21 -5.33 -12.08
CA LEU A 111 -11.23 -5.73 -13.11
C LEU A 111 -11.00 -4.62 -14.15
N GLU A 112 -12.04 -3.93 -14.59
CA GLU A 112 -11.93 -2.81 -15.53
C GLU A 112 -11.14 -1.64 -14.92
N ARG A 113 -11.38 -1.32 -13.65
CA ARG A 113 -10.62 -0.29 -12.92
C ARG A 113 -9.13 -0.64 -12.81
N ILE A 114 -8.83 -1.88 -12.42
CA ILE A 114 -7.44 -2.36 -12.30
C ILE A 114 -6.73 -2.32 -13.66
N LYS A 115 -7.36 -2.84 -14.72
CA LYS A 115 -6.81 -2.79 -16.09
C LYS A 115 -6.56 -1.36 -16.57
N THR A 116 -7.49 -0.46 -16.27
CA THR A 116 -7.37 0.97 -16.61
C THR A 116 -6.21 1.62 -15.85
N TYR A 117 -6.06 1.33 -14.57
CA TYR A 117 -4.96 1.84 -13.76
C TYR A 117 -3.60 1.37 -14.29
N ILE A 118 -3.44 0.08 -14.50
CA ILE A 118 -2.22 -0.52 -15.05
C ILE A 118 -1.90 0.07 -16.43
N GLY A 119 -2.90 0.17 -17.30
CA GLY A 119 -2.75 0.75 -18.64
C GLY A 119 -2.29 2.21 -18.62
N LYS A 120 -2.78 3.03 -17.68
CA LYS A 120 -2.35 4.43 -17.56
C LYS A 120 -0.95 4.58 -16.98
N LYS A 121 -0.60 3.79 -15.98
CA LYS A 121 0.65 3.95 -15.23
C LYS A 121 1.84 3.31 -15.95
N TYR A 122 1.66 2.12 -16.48
CA TYR A 122 2.75 1.29 -16.99
C TYR A 122 2.85 1.22 -18.52
N SER A 123 1.93 1.89 -19.28
CA SER A 123 1.99 1.92 -20.77
C SER A 123 3.10 2.79 -21.34
N ASN A 124 3.62 3.76 -20.59
CA ASN A 124 4.58 4.77 -21.07
C ASN A 124 6.02 4.51 -20.61
N GLU A 125 6.28 3.48 -19.83
CA GLU A 125 7.62 3.12 -19.42
C GLU A 125 8.29 2.33 -20.55
N ALA A 126 9.59 2.57 -20.77
CA ALA A 126 10.41 1.93 -21.82
C ALA A 126 10.50 0.39 -21.72
N HIS A 127 9.79 -0.21 -20.80
CA HIS A 127 9.55 -1.64 -20.62
C HIS A 127 8.18 -2.02 -21.18
N SER A 128 7.95 -1.77 -22.47
CA SER A 128 6.68 -2.05 -23.16
C SER A 128 6.39 -3.55 -23.42
N GLU A 129 7.11 -4.45 -22.82
CA GLU A 129 6.62 -5.81 -22.60
C GLU A 129 5.66 -5.73 -21.42
N LYS A 130 4.37 -5.54 -21.73
CA LYS A 130 3.25 -5.58 -20.78
C LYS A 130 3.46 -6.76 -19.85
N LEU A 131 3.80 -6.50 -18.58
CA LEU A 131 3.76 -7.55 -17.59
C LEU A 131 2.31 -8.04 -17.55
N PRO A 132 2.02 -9.28 -17.95
CA PRO A 132 0.65 -9.74 -18.07
C PRO A 132 0.01 -9.80 -16.68
N LEU A 133 -1.14 -9.18 -16.55
CA LEU A 133 -2.02 -9.41 -15.42
C LEU A 133 -2.85 -10.66 -15.73
N ASN A 134 -2.56 -11.76 -15.06
CA ASN A 134 -3.40 -12.94 -15.11
C ASN A 134 -4.56 -12.77 -14.13
N THR A 135 -5.76 -13.17 -14.53
CA THR A 135 -6.94 -13.11 -13.68
C THR A 135 -7.51 -14.50 -13.52
N GLU A 136 -7.74 -14.91 -12.28
CA GLU A 136 -8.35 -16.19 -11.93
C GLU A 136 -9.60 -15.96 -11.05
N LEU A 137 -10.73 -16.54 -11.46
CA LEU A 137 -12.00 -16.48 -10.72
C LEU A 137 -12.33 -17.86 -10.17
N ILE A 138 -12.50 -17.96 -8.85
CA ILE A 138 -12.82 -19.21 -8.15
C ILE A 138 -14.15 -19.04 -7.40
N ASN A 139 -15.15 -19.81 -7.79
CA ASN A 139 -16.51 -19.66 -7.25
C ASN A 139 -17.08 -18.24 -7.34
N ALA A 140 -16.62 -17.49 -8.33
CA ALA A 140 -17.00 -16.12 -8.62
C ALA A 140 -17.21 -15.93 -10.11
N ASP A 141 -18.04 -14.99 -10.50
CA ASP A 141 -18.23 -14.53 -11.87
C ASP A 141 -18.15 -13.00 -11.95
N GLU A 142 -18.23 -12.46 -13.14
CA GLU A 142 -18.17 -11.00 -13.37
C GLU A 142 -19.30 -10.22 -12.68
N LYS A 143 -20.42 -10.87 -12.35
CA LYS A 143 -21.59 -10.25 -11.71
C LYS A 143 -21.56 -10.38 -10.18
N THR A 144 -20.63 -11.16 -9.66
CA THR A 144 -20.48 -11.32 -8.21
C THR A 144 -20.23 -9.96 -7.57
N SER A 145 -21.10 -9.53 -6.66
CA SER A 145 -21.05 -8.25 -5.97
C SER A 145 -20.50 -8.37 -4.55
N PHE A 146 -19.93 -7.30 -4.06
CA PHE A 146 -19.34 -7.20 -2.73
C PHE A 146 -19.33 -5.73 -2.26
N TYR A 147 -19.22 -5.53 -0.95
CA TYR A 147 -19.07 -4.20 -0.35
C TYR A 147 -17.60 -3.86 -0.13
N ILE A 148 -17.20 -2.65 -0.53
CA ILE A 148 -15.84 -2.15 -0.37
C ILE A 148 -15.83 -0.65 -0.09
N SER A 149 -14.92 -0.20 0.75
CA SER A 149 -14.74 1.24 0.92
C SER A 149 -14.19 1.89 -0.35
N SER A 150 -14.69 3.06 -0.70
CA SER A 150 -14.27 3.77 -1.92
C SER A 150 -12.76 4.10 -1.90
N HIS A 151 -12.17 4.33 -0.73
CA HIS A 151 -10.73 4.55 -0.57
C HIS A 151 -9.92 3.28 -0.85
N LEU A 152 -10.36 2.13 -0.33
CA LEU A 152 -9.69 0.86 -0.57
C LEU A 152 -9.75 0.48 -2.05
N LEU A 153 -10.91 0.67 -2.69
CA LEU A 153 -11.11 0.39 -4.12
C LEU A 153 -10.24 1.26 -5.02
N THR A 154 -10.12 2.55 -4.71
CA THR A 154 -9.48 3.52 -5.62
C THR A 154 -8.00 3.76 -5.33
N LEU A 155 -7.58 3.59 -4.11
CA LEU A 155 -6.21 3.89 -3.66
C LEU A 155 -5.49 2.65 -3.12
N GLY A 156 -6.15 1.90 -2.22
CA GLY A 156 -5.51 0.77 -1.54
C GLY A 156 -5.14 -0.35 -2.49
N ILE A 157 -6.06 -0.76 -3.38
CA ILE A 157 -5.79 -1.80 -4.38
C ILE A 157 -4.68 -1.36 -5.34
N ASN A 158 -4.65 -0.10 -5.77
CA ASN A 158 -3.61 0.42 -6.63
C ASN A 158 -2.22 0.36 -5.96
N GLU A 159 -2.14 0.70 -4.68
CA GLU A 159 -0.90 0.61 -3.90
C GLU A 159 -0.40 -0.84 -3.78
N LEU A 160 -1.30 -1.82 -3.60
CA LEU A 160 -0.92 -3.24 -3.59
C LEU A 160 -0.44 -3.72 -4.95
N ILE A 161 -1.07 -3.27 -6.03
CA ILE A 161 -0.64 -3.57 -7.40
C ILE A 161 0.74 -2.99 -7.66
N ASP A 162 0.98 -1.74 -7.26
CA ASP A 162 2.29 -1.10 -7.39
C ASP A 162 3.37 -1.88 -6.63
N ASN A 163 3.08 -2.26 -5.39
CA ASN A 163 4.00 -3.07 -4.59
C ASN A 163 4.33 -4.42 -5.24
N ALA A 164 3.35 -5.06 -5.86
CA ALA A 164 3.53 -6.32 -6.58
C ALA A 164 4.37 -6.13 -7.85
N TYR A 165 4.12 -5.09 -8.66
CA TYR A 165 4.93 -4.78 -9.86
C TYR A 165 6.37 -4.42 -9.50
N GLU A 166 6.59 -3.68 -8.42
CA GLU A 166 7.94 -3.33 -7.96
C GLU A 166 8.74 -4.52 -7.42
N ALA A 167 8.05 -5.55 -6.91
CA ALA A 167 8.69 -6.77 -6.41
C ALA A 167 8.98 -7.81 -7.51
N CYS A 168 8.43 -7.62 -8.70
CA CYS A 168 8.35 -8.60 -9.76
C CYS A 168 9.12 -8.08 -10.99
N SER A 169 10.36 -8.51 -11.19
CA SER A 169 11.22 -7.92 -12.24
C SER A 169 10.80 -8.29 -13.66
N ASN A 170 10.12 -9.42 -13.91
CA ASN A 170 9.67 -9.82 -15.25
C ASN A 170 8.63 -10.97 -15.22
N LYS A 171 7.96 -11.20 -14.10
CA LYS A 171 6.97 -12.26 -14.00
C LYS A 171 5.56 -11.69 -13.96
N PRO A 172 4.54 -12.41 -14.48
CA PRO A 172 3.18 -11.95 -14.43
C PRO A 172 2.69 -11.84 -12.98
N ILE A 173 1.91 -10.81 -12.69
CA ILE A 173 1.13 -10.72 -11.47
C ILE A 173 -0.16 -11.49 -11.71
N CYS A 174 -0.60 -12.29 -10.74
CA CYS A 174 -1.90 -12.93 -10.75
C CYS A 174 -2.84 -12.23 -9.79
N LEU A 175 -4.02 -11.85 -10.28
CA LEU A 175 -5.14 -11.37 -9.51
C LEU A 175 -6.13 -12.53 -9.37
N GLN A 176 -6.23 -13.09 -8.19
CA GLN A 176 -7.16 -14.17 -7.91
C GLN A 176 -8.34 -13.63 -7.08
N ILE A 177 -9.55 -13.88 -7.54
CA ILE A 177 -10.78 -13.57 -6.82
C ILE A 177 -11.47 -14.86 -6.48
N GLN A 178 -11.60 -15.15 -5.20
CA GLN A 178 -12.25 -16.33 -4.68
C GLN A 178 -13.43 -15.93 -3.80
N CYS A 179 -14.59 -16.54 -4.04
CA CYS A 179 -15.76 -16.32 -3.21
C CYS A 179 -16.14 -17.61 -2.46
N ASP A 180 -16.53 -17.44 -1.22
CA ASP A 180 -17.31 -18.39 -0.46
C ASP A 180 -18.75 -17.87 -0.25
N ASN A 181 -19.51 -18.45 0.69
CA ASN A 181 -20.90 -18.07 0.90
C ASN A 181 -21.12 -16.64 1.41
N GLN A 182 -20.15 -16.05 2.11
CA GLN A 182 -20.29 -14.77 2.79
C GLN A 182 -19.14 -13.79 2.48
N LEU A 183 -18.00 -14.31 2.06
CA LEU A 183 -16.79 -13.53 1.90
C LEU A 183 -16.27 -13.58 0.46
N MET A 184 -15.62 -12.52 0.06
CA MET A 184 -14.81 -12.44 -1.14
C MET A 184 -13.34 -12.23 -0.75
N HIS A 185 -12.48 -13.04 -1.30
CA HIS A 185 -11.02 -12.94 -1.14
C HIS A 185 -10.41 -12.41 -2.43
N LEU A 186 -9.84 -11.23 -2.37
CA LEU A 186 -9.10 -10.60 -3.45
C LEU A 186 -7.61 -10.76 -3.17
N SER A 187 -6.95 -11.64 -3.90
CA SER A 187 -5.53 -11.95 -3.74
C SER A 187 -4.70 -11.39 -4.88
N ILE A 188 -3.65 -10.64 -4.55
CA ILE A 188 -2.61 -10.20 -5.47
C ILE A 188 -1.40 -11.08 -5.22
N ILE A 189 -1.02 -11.84 -6.22
CA ILE A 189 0.01 -12.88 -6.16
C ILE A 189 1.16 -12.49 -7.08
N ASN A 190 2.35 -12.35 -6.52
CA ASN A 190 3.55 -12.03 -7.26
C ASN A 190 4.71 -12.93 -6.87
N ALA A 191 5.54 -13.30 -7.85
CA ALA A 191 6.77 -14.03 -7.62
C ALA A 191 7.94 -13.05 -7.51
N SER A 192 8.77 -13.20 -6.48
CA SER A 192 10.02 -12.44 -6.31
C SER A 192 11.18 -13.16 -7.00
N ASP A 193 12.16 -12.42 -7.50
CA ASP A 193 13.39 -12.98 -8.07
C ASP A 193 14.43 -13.34 -7.02
N SER A 194 14.26 -12.85 -5.80
CA SER A 194 15.16 -13.10 -4.69
C SER A 194 14.41 -13.46 -3.42
N GLU A 195 15.03 -14.31 -2.61
CA GLU A 195 14.55 -14.54 -1.25
C GLU A 195 14.64 -13.25 -0.44
N PRO A 196 13.62 -12.93 0.38
CA PRO A 196 13.76 -11.93 1.42
C PRO A 196 14.91 -12.29 2.36
N ASP A 197 15.57 -11.28 2.91
CA ASP A 197 16.63 -11.51 3.90
C ASP A 197 16.11 -12.39 5.05
N LYS A 198 16.90 -13.41 5.43
CA LYS A 198 16.52 -14.37 6.49
C LYS A 198 16.30 -13.70 7.84
N SER A 199 17.03 -12.63 8.13
CA SER A 199 16.82 -11.83 9.34
C SER A 199 15.48 -11.09 9.29
N PHE A 200 15.13 -10.52 8.13
CA PHE A 200 13.84 -9.89 7.88
C PHE A 200 12.68 -10.88 8.05
N LEU A 201 12.77 -12.07 7.44
CA LEU A 201 11.73 -13.08 7.56
C LEU A 201 11.54 -13.49 9.03
N LYS A 202 12.62 -13.74 9.77
CA LYS A 202 12.57 -14.12 11.18
C LYS A 202 11.86 -13.07 12.04
N ASP A 203 12.06 -11.80 11.75
CA ASP A 203 11.49 -10.69 12.52
C ASP A 203 10.04 -10.38 12.12
N MET A 204 9.63 -10.74 10.90
CA MET A 204 8.33 -10.35 10.31
C MET A 204 7.32 -11.50 10.21
N ILE A 205 7.74 -12.75 10.44
CA ILE A 205 6.82 -13.88 10.45
C ILE A 205 6.02 -13.90 11.75
N ASP A 206 4.74 -14.17 11.64
CA ASP A 206 3.88 -14.41 12.80
C ASP A 206 4.35 -15.70 13.50
N ALA A 207 4.81 -15.57 14.76
CA ALA A 207 5.20 -16.70 15.58
C ALA A 207 4.05 -17.68 15.87
N ALA A 208 2.80 -17.26 15.63
CA ALA A 208 1.60 -18.06 15.79
C ALA A 208 1.19 -18.79 14.50
N ASP A 209 1.95 -18.66 13.41
CA ASP A 209 1.61 -19.33 12.16
C ASP A 209 1.65 -20.85 12.32
N LYS A 210 0.46 -21.41 12.43
CA LYS A 210 0.20 -22.85 12.54
C LYS A 210 -0.38 -23.42 11.26
N SER A 211 -0.13 -22.79 10.10
CA SER A 211 -0.70 -23.25 8.83
C SER A 211 -0.37 -24.74 8.55
N GLY A 212 0.63 -25.28 9.23
CA GLY A 212 1.04 -26.69 9.11
C GLY A 212 1.58 -27.04 7.72
N THR A 213 1.59 -26.08 6.80
CA THR A 213 2.11 -26.24 5.45
C THR A 213 3.60 -25.86 5.49
N PRO A 214 4.51 -26.80 5.27
CA PRO A 214 5.92 -26.47 5.15
C PRO A 214 6.11 -25.42 4.06
N ASP A 215 7.01 -24.47 4.30
CA ASP A 215 7.38 -23.41 3.34
C ASP A 215 6.38 -22.24 3.17
N ILE A 216 5.22 -22.22 3.82
CA ILE A 216 4.31 -21.06 3.82
C ILE A 216 4.37 -20.33 5.16
N TYR A 217 4.66 -19.06 5.11
CA TYR A 217 4.81 -18.18 6.27
C TYR A 217 3.80 -17.04 6.19
N SER A 218 3.07 -16.80 7.28
CA SER A 218 2.22 -15.62 7.44
C SER A 218 3.00 -14.47 8.04
N TYR A 219 2.83 -13.27 7.48
CA TYR A 219 3.48 -12.07 8.01
C TYR A 219 2.69 -11.48 9.19
N ASP A 220 3.42 -11.05 10.21
CA ASP A 220 2.87 -10.20 11.28
C ASP A 220 2.60 -8.80 10.73
N LEU A 221 1.37 -8.54 10.34
CA LEU A 221 0.96 -7.26 9.76
C LEU A 221 1.10 -6.09 10.75
N SER A 222 1.05 -6.33 12.05
CA SER A 222 1.26 -5.28 13.05
C SER A 222 2.66 -4.68 12.97
N ARG A 223 3.64 -5.48 12.53
CA ARG A 223 5.02 -5.06 12.31
C ARG A 223 5.24 -4.59 10.88
N LEU A 224 4.78 -5.39 9.91
CA LEU A 224 4.97 -5.11 8.48
C LEU A 224 4.30 -3.81 8.04
N CYS A 225 3.11 -3.51 8.59
CA CYS A 225 2.35 -2.29 8.31
C CYS A 225 2.68 -1.12 9.25
N THR A 226 3.77 -1.21 10.02
CA THR A 226 4.25 -0.07 10.81
C THR A 226 4.63 1.09 9.88
N PRO A 227 4.13 2.31 10.13
CA PRO A 227 4.51 3.47 9.31
C PRO A 227 6.02 3.67 9.25
N PHE A 228 6.51 4.05 8.08
CA PHE A 228 7.94 4.25 7.77
C PHE A 228 8.79 2.98 7.79
N PHE A 229 8.19 1.82 7.98
CA PHE A 229 8.88 0.56 7.83
C PHE A 229 9.00 0.20 6.34
N THR A 230 10.23 -0.03 5.87
CA THR A 230 10.50 -0.43 4.48
C THR A 230 11.83 -1.16 4.37
N THR A 231 11.90 -2.15 3.50
CA THR A 231 13.13 -2.83 3.09
C THR A 231 13.71 -2.26 1.79
N LYS A 232 12.93 -1.41 1.10
CA LYS A 232 13.31 -0.82 -0.19
C LYS A 232 14.01 0.52 0.04
N LYS A 233 15.16 0.73 -0.60
CA LYS A 233 15.82 2.04 -0.66
C LYS A 233 14.89 3.02 -1.40
N SER A 234 14.90 4.30 -1.04
CA SER A 234 14.06 5.36 -1.63
C SER A 234 12.53 5.20 -1.47
N HIS A 235 12.06 4.29 -0.64
CA HIS A 235 10.63 4.16 -0.31
C HIS A 235 10.31 4.75 1.07
N SER A 236 9.10 5.31 1.20
CA SER A 236 8.67 5.96 2.45
C SER A 236 8.23 4.97 3.54
N GLY A 237 7.93 3.71 3.19
CA GLY A 237 7.33 2.75 4.12
C GLY A 237 5.90 3.11 4.56
N LEU A 238 5.18 3.91 3.77
CA LEU A 238 3.82 4.35 4.09
C LEU A 238 2.73 3.63 3.27
N GLY A 239 3.08 2.97 2.17
CA GLY A 239 2.12 2.35 1.26
C GLY A 239 1.29 1.26 1.93
N LEU A 240 1.95 0.22 2.43
CA LEU A 240 1.26 -0.91 3.05
C LEU A 240 0.54 -0.52 4.34
N SER A 241 1.11 0.41 5.14
CA SER A 241 0.43 0.95 6.33
C SER A 241 -0.83 1.73 5.97
N SER A 242 -0.85 2.45 4.85
CA SER A 242 -2.05 3.11 4.33
C SER A 242 -3.14 2.11 3.95
N VAL A 243 -2.78 1.03 3.24
CA VAL A 243 -3.72 -0.04 2.86
C VAL A 243 -4.30 -0.72 4.09
N TYR A 244 -3.45 -1.07 5.05
CA TYR A 244 -3.87 -1.69 6.30
C TYR A 244 -4.88 -0.83 7.06
N GLN A 245 -4.63 0.49 7.14
CA GLN A 245 -5.55 1.44 7.77
C GLN A 245 -6.88 1.55 7.01
N MET A 246 -6.84 1.56 5.66
CA MET A 246 -8.06 1.57 4.84
C MET A 246 -8.88 0.29 5.01
N CYS A 247 -8.23 -0.88 5.15
CA CYS A 247 -8.91 -2.13 5.45
C CYS A 247 -9.62 -2.06 6.79
N ILE A 248 -8.94 -1.64 7.86
CA ILE A 248 -9.53 -1.52 9.20
C ILE A 248 -10.77 -0.60 9.19
N LEU A 249 -10.68 0.58 8.61
CA LEU A 249 -11.78 1.53 8.55
C LEU A 249 -12.92 1.09 7.62
N GLY A 250 -12.58 0.34 6.57
CA GLY A 250 -13.56 -0.20 5.62
C GLY A 250 -14.14 -1.56 6.00
N GLY A 251 -13.90 -2.07 7.22
CA GLY A 251 -14.42 -3.36 7.66
C GLY A 251 -13.84 -4.58 6.91
N ALA A 252 -12.76 -4.38 6.15
CA ALA A 252 -12.03 -5.44 5.46
C ALA A 252 -10.89 -5.99 6.33
N SER A 253 -10.44 -7.21 6.02
CA SER A 253 -9.21 -7.73 6.59
C SER A 253 -8.12 -7.83 5.52
N LEU A 254 -6.88 -7.60 5.94
CA LEU A 254 -5.69 -7.78 5.12
C LEU A 254 -4.89 -8.95 5.66
N SER A 255 -4.39 -9.81 4.79
CA SER A 255 -3.42 -10.84 5.13
C SER A 255 -2.31 -10.89 4.10
N MET A 256 -1.14 -11.38 4.50
CA MET A 256 -0.01 -11.50 3.60
C MET A 256 0.78 -12.76 3.96
N THR A 257 1.07 -13.58 2.95
CA THR A 257 1.83 -14.82 3.09
C THR A 257 2.99 -14.86 2.11
N TYR A 258 4.01 -15.61 2.47
CA TYR A 258 5.17 -15.88 1.62
C TYR A 258 5.43 -17.39 1.55
N ASN A 259 5.59 -17.91 0.34
CA ASN A 259 6.00 -19.28 0.09
C ASN A 259 7.49 -19.29 -0.27
N SER A 260 8.32 -19.89 0.59
CA SER A 260 9.78 -19.89 0.42
C SER A 260 10.26 -20.86 -0.67
N ALA A 261 9.50 -21.92 -0.97
CA ALA A 261 9.86 -22.88 -2.01
C ALA A 261 9.64 -22.31 -3.44
N SER A 262 8.60 -21.47 -3.62
CA SER A 262 8.25 -20.88 -4.92
C SER A 262 8.62 -19.39 -5.03
N HIS A 263 9.07 -18.77 -3.95
CA HIS A 263 9.32 -17.32 -3.84
C HIS A 263 8.09 -16.47 -4.19
N ILE A 264 6.90 -16.96 -3.82
CA ILE A 264 5.63 -16.29 -4.09
C ILE A 264 5.15 -15.55 -2.84
N THR A 265 4.84 -14.28 -3.02
CA THR A 265 4.11 -13.47 -2.04
C THR A 265 2.65 -13.37 -2.46
N THR A 266 1.74 -13.64 -1.53
CA THR A 266 0.29 -13.45 -1.70
C THR A 266 -0.19 -12.40 -0.71
N THR A 267 -0.74 -11.31 -1.22
CA THR A 267 -1.43 -10.29 -0.41
C THR A 267 -2.93 -10.42 -0.66
N CYS A 268 -3.70 -10.68 0.38
CA CYS A 268 -5.13 -10.94 0.28
C CYS A 268 -5.94 -9.92 1.08
N ILE A 269 -6.93 -9.32 0.44
CA ILE A 269 -7.99 -8.53 1.08
C ILE A 269 -9.23 -9.40 1.15
N THR A 270 -9.82 -9.53 2.35
CA THR A 270 -11.09 -10.23 2.56
C THR A 270 -12.19 -9.22 2.81
N LEU A 271 -13.26 -9.32 2.05
CA LEU A 271 -14.42 -8.41 2.02
C LEU A 271 -15.70 -9.18 2.25
N GLU A 272 -16.77 -8.52 2.71
CA GLU A 272 -18.11 -9.10 2.78
C GLU A 272 -18.76 -9.09 1.38
N ARG A 273 -19.46 -10.18 1.05
CA ARG A 273 -20.32 -10.24 -0.14
C ARG A 273 -21.61 -9.46 0.09
N SER A 274 -22.12 -8.85 -0.99
CA SER A 274 -23.46 -8.24 -1.01
C SER A 274 -24.57 -9.27 -1.20
#